data_0d7bdba738bd9f037ae9401ff65567d0
#
_entry.id   0d7bdba738bd9f037ae9401ff65567d0
#
_cell.length_a   1.000
_cell.length_b   1.000
_cell.length_c   1.000
_cell.angle_alpha   90.00
_cell.angle_beta   90.00
_cell.angle_gamma   90.00
#
_symmetry.space_group_name_H-M   'P 1'
#
loop_
_entity.id
_entity.type
_entity.pdbx_description
1 polymer ?
#
loop_
_entity_poly.entity_id
_entity_poly.type
_entity_poly.pdbx_seq_one_letter_code
_entity_poly.pdbx_strand_id
1 'polypeptide(L)'
;VWCVAAVLNRHAHFRYGRDEAGRIGIWDELHPYYTVPRRDAPDLFAMKVTRFTPDYDAFLSRFREDYARAETCGRLLCDETLPPNVCGISAMPGLAFSAFSFGGDPKPDFTPFVLLGKVHPAGDRTVLPVGGEFAHAVNDGGHISGFFKELEETAAKLFPD
;
A
#
# COMPACT_ATOMS: atom_id res chain seq x y z
N VAL A 1 1.76 -4.09 -5.05
CA VAL A 1 0.52 -3.35 -4.70
C VAL A 1 -0.59 -4.33 -4.37
N TRP A 2 -1.02 -5.21 -5.29
CA TRP A 2 -2.15 -6.11 -5.08
C TRP A 2 -1.97 -7.03 -3.86
N CYS A 3 -0.84 -7.68 -3.68
CA CYS A 3 -0.60 -8.59 -2.54
C CYS A 3 -0.82 -7.88 -1.20
N VAL A 4 -0.31 -6.65 -1.06
CA VAL A 4 -0.51 -5.82 0.16
C VAL A 4 -1.99 -5.56 0.38
N ALA A 5 -2.68 -5.02 -0.63
CA ALA A 5 -4.10 -4.72 -0.53
C ALA A 5 -4.95 -5.98 -0.25
N ALA A 6 -4.61 -7.12 -0.88
CA ALA A 6 -5.30 -8.38 -0.68
C ALA A 6 -5.19 -8.89 0.76
N VAL A 7 -3.99 -8.83 1.38
CA VAL A 7 -3.81 -9.24 2.77
C VAL A 7 -4.55 -8.30 3.71
N LEU A 8 -4.42 -6.98 3.54
CA LEU A 8 -5.13 -6.00 4.38
C LEU A 8 -6.65 -6.21 4.32
N ASN A 9 -7.20 -6.52 3.15
CA ASN A 9 -8.64 -6.71 2.97
C ASN A 9 -9.18 -8.02 3.56
N ARG A 10 -8.34 -9.01 3.86
CA ARG A 10 -8.78 -10.26 4.52
C ARG A 10 -9.15 -10.07 5.98
N HIS A 11 -8.61 -9.05 6.65
CA HIS A 11 -8.71 -8.88 8.09
C HIS A 11 -9.40 -7.57 8.49
N ALA A 12 -10.42 -7.66 9.31
CA ALA A 12 -11.21 -6.52 9.76
C ALA A 12 -10.37 -5.46 10.51
N HIS A 13 -9.38 -5.91 11.32
CA HIS A 13 -8.55 -5.02 12.12
C HIS A 13 -7.64 -4.08 11.29
N PHE A 14 -7.36 -4.39 10.02
CA PHE A 14 -6.66 -3.47 9.11
C PHE A 14 -7.60 -2.48 8.40
N ARG A 15 -8.92 -2.71 8.47
CA ARG A 15 -9.93 -1.91 7.75
C ARG A 15 -10.67 -0.90 8.63
N TYR A 16 -10.20 -0.67 9.86
CA TYR A 16 -10.74 0.41 10.68
C TYR A 16 -10.52 1.76 10.03
N GLY A 17 -11.47 2.65 10.22
CA GLY A 17 -11.41 4.02 9.72
C GLY A 17 -12.41 4.93 10.38
N ARG A 18 -12.42 6.19 9.94
CA ARG A 18 -13.41 7.19 10.37
C ARG A 18 -14.22 7.66 9.18
N ASP A 19 -15.53 7.79 9.37
CA ASP A 19 -16.38 8.46 8.39
C ASP A 19 -16.25 10.00 8.50
N GLU A 20 -16.94 10.73 7.60
CA GLU A 20 -16.95 12.19 7.58
C GLU A 20 -17.49 12.82 8.89
N ALA A 21 -18.31 12.10 9.63
CA ALA A 21 -18.79 12.51 10.95
C ALA A 21 -17.84 12.15 12.10
N GLY A 22 -16.65 11.55 11.78
CA GLY A 22 -15.65 11.13 12.76
C GLY A 22 -15.98 9.85 13.50
N ARG A 23 -17.03 9.10 13.11
CA ARG A 23 -17.41 7.83 13.73
C ARG A 23 -16.46 6.74 13.27
N ILE A 24 -16.00 5.93 14.24
CA ILE A 24 -15.12 4.79 13.97
C ILE A 24 -15.97 3.62 13.47
N GLY A 25 -15.51 2.98 12.41
CA GLY A 25 -16.12 1.80 11.83
C GLY A 25 -15.10 0.93 11.09
N ILE A 26 -15.59 -0.09 10.42
CA ILE A 26 -14.78 -0.99 9.58
C ILE A 26 -15.27 -0.84 8.16
N TRP A 27 -14.36 -0.47 7.25
CA TRP A 27 -14.68 -0.39 5.83
C TRP A 27 -14.92 -1.80 5.25
N ASP A 28 -15.79 -1.91 4.28
CA ASP A 28 -16.01 -3.17 3.56
C ASP A 28 -14.75 -3.59 2.80
N GLU A 29 -14.04 -2.60 2.23
CA GLU A 29 -12.76 -2.81 1.54
C GLU A 29 -11.87 -1.57 1.63
N LEU A 30 -10.54 -1.78 1.50
CA LEU A 30 -9.52 -0.75 1.32
C LEU A 30 -9.02 -0.75 -0.11
N HIS A 31 -8.84 0.44 -0.67
CA HIS A 31 -8.24 0.64 -1.98
C HIS A 31 -6.79 1.08 -1.85
N PRO A 32 -5.82 0.48 -2.56
CA PRO A 32 -4.45 0.95 -2.53
C PRO A 32 -4.33 2.32 -3.20
N TYR A 33 -3.76 3.28 -2.48
CA TYR A 33 -3.21 4.49 -3.09
C TYR A 33 -1.69 4.42 -3.08
N TYR A 34 -1.07 4.90 -4.16
CA TYR A 34 0.36 4.74 -4.35
C TYR A 34 0.96 5.92 -5.12
N THR A 35 2.27 6.08 -4.98
CA THR A 35 3.04 7.11 -5.68
C THR A 35 3.54 6.60 -7.02
N VAL A 36 3.47 7.46 -8.04
CA VAL A 36 3.93 7.20 -9.40
C VAL A 36 4.86 8.32 -9.84
N PRO A 37 6.11 8.04 -10.26
CA PRO A 37 7.00 9.07 -10.81
C PRO A 37 6.37 9.73 -12.04
N ARG A 38 6.48 11.04 -12.12
CA ARG A 38 5.93 11.79 -13.24
C ARG A 38 6.92 11.83 -14.41
N ARG A 39 6.42 11.65 -15.64
CA ARG A 39 7.25 11.71 -16.86
C ARG A 39 7.64 13.14 -17.23
N ASP A 40 6.76 14.11 -16.95
CA ASP A 40 6.96 15.53 -17.24
C ASP A 40 7.83 16.25 -16.21
N ALA A 41 8.01 15.67 -15.03
CA ALA A 41 8.77 16.21 -13.91
C ALA A 41 9.39 15.08 -13.08
N PRO A 42 10.58 14.55 -13.47
CA PRO A 42 11.17 13.35 -12.85
C PRO A 42 11.46 13.44 -11.35
N ASP A 43 11.60 14.65 -10.81
CA ASP A 43 11.81 14.90 -9.38
C ASP A 43 10.48 14.95 -8.58
N LEU A 44 9.36 14.82 -9.26
CA LEU A 44 8.03 14.84 -8.66
C LEU A 44 7.31 13.52 -8.88
N PHE A 45 6.31 13.30 -8.05
CA PHE A 45 5.42 12.15 -8.16
C PHE A 45 3.96 12.60 -8.22
N ALA A 46 3.13 11.72 -8.70
CA ALA A 46 1.68 11.78 -8.57
C ALA A 46 1.19 10.69 -7.63
N MET A 47 0.05 10.89 -7.02
CA MET A 47 -0.64 9.89 -6.20
C MET A 47 -1.87 9.41 -6.94
N LYS A 48 -2.07 8.10 -6.96
CA LYS A 48 -3.17 7.44 -7.66
C LYS A 48 -3.80 6.36 -6.80
N VAL A 49 -5.11 6.23 -6.89
CA VAL A 49 -5.87 5.11 -6.30
C VAL A 49 -6.26 4.15 -7.42
N THR A 50 -6.07 2.85 -7.18
CA THR A 50 -6.70 1.80 -7.99
C THR A 50 -7.74 1.09 -7.14
N ARG A 51 -8.97 0.95 -7.65
CA ARG A 51 -10.00 0.18 -6.97
C ARG A 51 -9.56 -1.27 -6.78
N PHE A 52 -9.58 -1.72 -5.52
CA PHE A 52 -9.26 -3.11 -5.21
C PHE A 52 -10.30 -4.06 -5.82
N THR A 53 -9.86 -5.23 -6.18
CA THR A 53 -10.66 -6.43 -6.46
C THR A 53 -9.84 -7.65 -6.06
N PRO A 54 -10.45 -8.71 -5.52
CA PRO A 54 -9.75 -9.95 -5.20
C PRO A 54 -9.24 -10.70 -6.43
N ASP A 55 -9.78 -10.44 -7.61
CA ASP A 55 -9.28 -10.96 -8.88
C ASP A 55 -8.01 -10.20 -9.29
N TYR A 56 -6.89 -10.94 -9.34
CA TYR A 56 -5.57 -10.36 -9.64
C TYR A 56 -5.47 -9.81 -11.06
N ASP A 57 -5.98 -10.52 -12.06
CA ASP A 57 -5.85 -10.11 -13.45
C ASP A 57 -6.71 -8.88 -13.74
N ALA A 58 -7.92 -8.84 -13.19
CA ALA A 58 -8.78 -7.66 -13.27
C ALA A 58 -8.17 -6.46 -12.54
N PHE A 59 -7.53 -6.67 -11.36
CA PHE A 59 -6.82 -5.61 -10.67
C PHE A 59 -5.62 -5.11 -11.48
N LEU A 60 -4.80 -6.03 -12.01
CA LEU A 60 -3.59 -5.69 -12.76
C LEU A 60 -3.91 -4.87 -14.01
N SER A 61 -4.99 -5.21 -14.72
CA SER A 61 -5.46 -4.44 -15.87
C SER A 61 -5.76 -2.99 -15.48
N ARG A 62 -6.58 -2.78 -14.44
CA ARG A 62 -6.92 -1.44 -13.93
C ARG A 62 -5.70 -0.69 -13.43
N PHE A 63 -4.84 -1.38 -12.68
CA PHE A 63 -3.62 -0.79 -12.14
C PHE A 63 -2.71 -0.24 -13.25
N ARG A 64 -2.53 -0.97 -14.35
CA ARG A 64 -1.72 -0.52 -15.49
C ARG A 64 -2.30 0.73 -16.15
N GLU A 65 -3.61 0.79 -16.33
CA GLU A 65 -4.29 1.98 -16.88
C GLU A 65 -4.18 3.18 -15.93
N ASP A 66 -4.40 2.97 -14.64
CA ASP A 66 -4.30 3.99 -13.61
C ASP A 66 -2.88 4.52 -13.49
N TYR A 67 -1.88 3.62 -13.51
CA TYR A 67 -0.47 3.97 -13.46
C TYR A 67 -0.06 4.84 -14.66
N ALA A 68 -0.41 4.41 -15.88
CA ALA A 68 -0.12 5.16 -17.10
C ALA A 68 -0.77 6.56 -17.09
N ARG A 69 -1.98 6.70 -16.56
CA ARG A 69 -2.62 8.01 -16.37
C ARG A 69 -1.88 8.87 -15.35
N ALA A 70 -1.41 8.28 -14.26
CA ALA A 70 -0.71 8.99 -13.21
C ALA A 70 0.66 9.54 -13.67
N GLU A 71 1.37 8.83 -14.53
CA GLU A 71 2.65 9.28 -15.09
C GLU A 71 2.55 10.63 -15.81
N THR A 72 1.37 11.01 -16.30
CA THR A 72 1.15 12.20 -17.15
C THR A 72 0.08 13.14 -16.60
N CYS A 73 -0.45 12.93 -15.41
CA CYS A 73 -1.59 13.71 -14.91
C CYS A 73 -1.26 15.18 -14.53
N GLY A 74 0.02 15.52 -14.44
CA GLY A 74 0.48 16.91 -14.22
C GLY A 74 0.25 17.48 -12.82
N ARG A 75 -0.30 16.73 -11.87
CA ARG A 75 -0.65 17.19 -10.52
C ARG A 75 -0.36 16.11 -9.47
N LEU A 76 -0.33 16.50 -8.18
CA LEU A 76 -0.04 15.57 -7.09
C LEU A 76 -1.12 14.50 -6.93
N LEU A 77 -2.39 14.89 -6.88
CA LEU A 77 -3.51 13.95 -6.84
C LEU A 77 -4.10 13.83 -8.24
N CYS A 78 -4.00 12.66 -8.85
CA CYS A 78 -4.56 12.41 -10.17
C CYS A 78 -6.09 12.27 -10.13
N ASP A 79 -6.61 11.75 -9.04
CA ASP A 79 -8.03 11.76 -8.75
C ASP A 79 -8.39 13.08 -8.04
N GLU A 80 -9.62 13.55 -8.18
CA GLU A 80 -10.05 14.83 -7.57
C GLU A 80 -10.04 14.76 -6.05
N THR A 81 -10.37 13.60 -5.50
CA THR A 81 -10.39 13.35 -4.06
C THR A 81 -9.80 11.98 -3.74
N LEU A 82 -9.15 11.86 -2.58
CA LEU A 82 -8.74 10.58 -2.04
C LEU A 82 -9.92 9.98 -1.27
N PRO A 83 -10.40 8.78 -1.61
CA PRO A 83 -11.46 8.13 -0.84
C PRO A 83 -10.98 7.82 0.59
N PRO A 84 -11.88 7.80 1.59
CA PRO A 84 -11.48 7.60 2.99
C PRO A 84 -11.04 6.16 3.30
N ASN A 85 -11.41 5.20 2.47
CA ASN A 85 -11.13 3.78 2.64
C ASN A 85 -9.91 3.34 1.82
N VAL A 86 -8.76 3.88 2.13
CA VAL A 86 -7.50 3.58 1.43
C VAL A 86 -6.47 2.91 2.32
N CYS A 87 -5.50 2.26 1.69
CA CYS A 87 -4.22 1.88 2.28
C CYS A 87 -3.09 2.49 1.45
N GLY A 88 -2.10 3.09 2.13
CA GLY A 88 -0.98 3.74 1.47
C GLY A 88 0.11 2.75 1.08
N ILE A 89 0.62 2.85 -0.14
CA ILE A 89 1.74 2.03 -0.60
C ILE A 89 2.74 2.93 -1.31
N SER A 90 3.98 2.95 -0.82
CA SER A 90 5.07 3.67 -1.46
C SER A 90 6.24 2.75 -1.75
N ALA A 91 7.12 3.17 -2.66
CA ALA A 91 8.32 2.41 -2.99
C ALA A 91 9.55 3.31 -3.02
N MET A 92 10.65 2.82 -2.47
CA MET A 92 11.99 3.40 -2.57
C MET A 92 12.93 2.41 -3.27
N PRO A 93 12.85 2.29 -4.61
CA PRO A 93 13.55 1.24 -5.36
C PRO A 93 15.07 1.39 -5.34
N GLY A 94 15.58 2.55 -4.94
CA GLY A 94 17.02 2.81 -4.77
C GLY A 94 17.60 2.47 -3.40
N LEU A 95 16.76 2.19 -2.37
CA LEU A 95 17.18 2.07 -0.98
C LEU A 95 16.76 0.74 -0.37
N ALA A 96 17.75 0.00 0.16
CA ALA A 96 17.51 -1.09 1.09
C ALA A 96 17.50 -0.52 2.52
N PHE A 97 16.51 -0.91 3.32
CA PHE A 97 16.37 -0.45 4.71
C PHE A 97 16.09 -1.63 5.64
N SER A 98 16.50 -1.49 6.90
CA SER A 98 16.16 -2.42 7.98
C SER A 98 15.09 -1.88 8.93
N ALA A 99 14.84 -0.57 8.86
CA ALA A 99 13.79 0.12 9.62
C ALA A 99 13.34 1.36 8.85
N PHE A 100 12.09 1.76 9.07
CA PHE A 100 11.48 2.91 8.42
C PHE A 100 10.42 3.50 9.34
N SER A 101 10.27 4.82 9.31
CA SER A 101 9.17 5.55 9.96
C SER A 101 8.88 6.84 9.20
N PHE A 102 7.60 7.15 9.03
CA PHE A 102 7.19 8.48 8.62
C PHE A 102 7.17 9.41 9.84
N GLY A 103 8.04 10.39 9.88
CA GLY A 103 7.94 11.46 10.86
C GLY A 103 6.72 12.33 10.59
N GLY A 104 5.96 12.69 11.62
CA GLY A 104 4.79 13.56 11.50
C GLY A 104 4.01 13.66 12.79
N ASP A 105 3.08 14.60 12.85
CA ASP A 105 2.12 14.70 13.94
C ASP A 105 1.27 13.40 13.98
N PRO A 106 1.22 12.70 15.12
CA PRO A 106 0.44 11.48 15.23
C PRO A 106 -1.05 11.84 15.21
N LYS A 107 -1.61 12.05 14.02
CA LYS A 107 -3.07 12.03 13.90
C LYS A 107 -3.49 10.59 14.15
N PRO A 108 -4.51 10.34 14.98
CA PRO A 108 -5.06 9.01 15.16
C PRO A 108 -5.79 8.59 13.89
N ASP A 109 -5.03 8.22 12.89
CA ASP A 109 -5.49 7.66 11.64
C ASP A 109 -5.31 6.14 11.70
N PHE A 110 -6.31 5.43 11.20
CA PHE A 110 -6.28 3.97 11.13
C PHE A 110 -5.71 3.45 9.81
N THR A 111 -5.43 4.34 8.86
CA THR A 111 -4.97 3.99 7.51
C THR A 111 -3.65 3.24 7.54
N PRO A 112 -3.60 1.96 7.11
CA PRO A 112 -2.35 1.24 7.01
C PRO A 112 -1.45 1.87 5.94
N PHE A 113 -0.14 1.92 6.21
CA PHE A 113 0.85 2.37 5.24
C PHE A 113 1.96 1.34 5.09
N VAL A 114 2.30 0.97 3.85
CA VAL A 114 3.33 -0.02 3.53
C VAL A 114 4.38 0.60 2.60
N LEU A 115 5.65 0.42 2.95
CA LEU A 115 6.78 0.85 2.16
C LEU A 115 7.54 -0.35 1.61
N LEU A 116 7.84 -0.30 0.31
CA LEU A 116 8.65 -1.29 -0.41
C LEU A 116 10.05 -0.71 -0.67
N GLY A 117 11.09 -1.45 -0.34
CA GLY A 117 12.47 -1.05 -0.56
C GLY A 117 13.05 -1.57 -1.87
N LYS A 118 14.40 -1.52 -1.95
CA LYS A 118 15.17 -2.03 -3.09
C LYS A 118 15.24 -3.55 -3.05
N VAL A 119 14.84 -4.18 -4.15
CA VAL A 119 15.09 -5.60 -4.38
C VAL A 119 16.62 -5.86 -4.40
N HIS A 120 17.08 -6.85 -3.66
CA HIS A 120 18.51 -7.21 -3.60
C HIS A 120 18.71 -8.70 -3.31
N PRO A 121 19.87 -9.26 -3.69
CA PRO A 121 20.21 -10.64 -3.36
C PRO A 121 20.50 -10.80 -1.86
N ALA A 122 20.09 -11.95 -1.30
CA ALA A 122 20.41 -12.38 0.06
C ALA A 122 20.72 -13.89 0.03
N GLY A 123 22.01 -14.23 -0.13
CA GLY A 123 22.44 -15.60 -0.43
C GLY A 123 21.94 -16.03 -1.80
N ASP A 124 21.26 -17.15 -1.85
CA ASP A 124 20.64 -17.76 -3.04
C ASP A 124 19.19 -17.25 -3.32
N ARG A 125 18.71 -16.31 -2.50
CA ARG A 125 17.36 -15.72 -2.64
C ARG A 125 17.42 -14.28 -3.08
N THR A 126 16.34 -13.81 -3.69
CA THR A 126 16.08 -12.40 -3.94
C THR A 126 15.05 -11.90 -2.92
N VAL A 127 15.37 -10.81 -2.24
CA VAL A 127 14.51 -10.26 -1.18
C VAL A 127 14.12 -8.83 -1.46
N LEU A 128 12.94 -8.46 -0.97
CA LEU A 128 12.37 -7.13 -1.00
C LEU A 128 12.11 -6.67 0.43
N PRO A 129 12.81 -5.64 0.94
CA PRO A 129 12.46 -5.06 2.24
C PRO A 129 11.05 -4.48 2.21
N VAL A 130 10.25 -4.84 3.20
CA VAL A 130 8.90 -4.31 3.39
C VAL A 130 8.78 -3.77 4.80
N GLY A 131 8.43 -2.49 4.94
CA GLY A 131 8.08 -1.84 6.19
C GLY A 131 6.59 -1.52 6.23
N GLY A 132 6.01 -1.41 7.42
CA GLY A 132 4.62 -1.02 7.56
C GLY A 132 4.36 -0.21 8.82
N GLU A 133 3.48 0.76 8.72
CA GLU A 133 2.94 1.52 9.84
C GLU A 133 1.44 1.17 10.00
N PHE A 134 1.06 0.82 11.23
CA PHE A 134 -0.28 0.37 11.56
C PHE A 134 -0.73 1.03 12.85
N ALA A 135 -2.01 1.37 12.95
CA ALA A 135 -2.58 1.95 14.14
C ALA A 135 -2.57 0.95 15.32
N HIS A 136 -1.76 1.22 16.34
CA HIS A 136 -1.62 0.32 17.50
C HIS A 136 -2.92 0.18 18.31
N ALA A 137 -3.84 1.13 18.17
CA ALA A 137 -5.14 1.07 18.82
C ALA A 137 -6.01 -0.14 18.39
N VAL A 138 -5.75 -0.69 17.19
CA VAL A 138 -6.51 -1.80 16.59
C VAL A 138 -5.62 -2.94 16.10
N ASN A 139 -4.31 -2.79 16.17
CA ASN A 139 -3.33 -3.80 15.73
C ASN A 139 -2.27 -4.01 16.79
N ASP A 140 -1.98 -5.25 17.12
CA ASP A 140 -0.87 -5.65 17.98
C ASP A 140 0.23 -6.39 17.22
N GLY A 141 1.28 -6.82 17.92
CA GLY A 141 2.40 -7.54 17.32
C GLY A 141 2.01 -8.86 16.64
N GLY A 142 0.97 -9.54 17.11
CA GLY A 142 0.45 -10.76 16.49
C GLY A 142 -0.18 -10.46 15.13
N HIS A 143 -1.01 -9.42 15.05
CA HIS A 143 -1.62 -8.95 13.79
C HIS A 143 -0.56 -8.55 12.76
N ILE A 144 0.46 -7.79 13.19
CA ILE A 144 1.53 -7.34 12.30
C ILE A 144 2.39 -8.52 11.81
N SER A 145 2.74 -9.46 12.70
CA SER A 145 3.47 -10.66 12.30
C SER A 145 2.67 -11.51 11.30
N GLY A 146 1.36 -11.64 11.52
CA GLY A 146 0.44 -12.30 10.60
C GLY A 146 0.42 -11.65 9.23
N PHE A 147 0.36 -10.32 9.18
CA PHE A 147 0.40 -9.56 7.92
C PHE A 147 1.63 -9.89 7.07
N PHE A 148 2.83 -9.83 7.66
CA PHE A 148 4.07 -10.08 6.90
C PHE A 148 4.15 -11.54 6.42
N LYS A 149 3.76 -12.51 7.27
CA LYS A 149 3.71 -13.91 6.88
C LYS A 149 2.75 -14.15 5.72
N GLU A 150 1.52 -13.63 5.80
CA GLU A 150 0.53 -13.78 4.72
C GLU A 150 0.96 -13.05 3.45
N LEU A 151 1.68 -11.93 3.57
CA LEU A 151 2.19 -11.20 2.41
C LEU A 151 3.22 -12.05 1.64
N GLU A 152 4.17 -12.68 2.34
CA GLU A 152 5.12 -13.63 1.73
C GLU A 152 4.41 -14.79 1.06
N GLU A 153 3.45 -15.44 1.76
CA GLU A 153 2.68 -16.55 1.21
C GLU A 153 1.84 -16.14 -0.01
N THR A 154 1.27 -14.93 0.01
CA THR A 154 0.47 -14.41 -1.10
C THR A 154 1.35 -14.12 -2.32
N ALA A 155 2.52 -13.53 -2.10
CA ALA A 155 3.48 -13.26 -3.16
C ALA A 155 4.03 -14.55 -3.78
N ALA A 156 4.42 -15.54 -2.97
CA ALA A 156 4.93 -16.82 -3.44
C ALA A 156 3.89 -17.62 -4.26
N LYS A 157 2.61 -17.53 -3.91
CA LYS A 157 1.54 -18.18 -4.70
C LYS A 157 1.31 -17.52 -6.05
N LEU A 158 1.51 -16.21 -6.12
CA LEU A 158 1.29 -15.43 -7.35
C LEU A 158 2.47 -15.50 -8.31
N PHE A 159 3.68 -15.64 -7.75
CA PHE A 159 4.95 -15.70 -8.48
C PHE A 159 5.75 -16.92 -8.01
N PRO A 160 5.32 -18.14 -8.41
CA PRO A 160 6.07 -19.35 -8.11
C PRO A 160 7.44 -19.30 -8.82
N ASP A 161 8.47 -19.86 -8.17
CA ASP A 161 9.85 -19.98 -8.70
C ASP A 161 9.87 -20.80 -9.99
#